data_d016a359b453b164eb5a314130d1521c
#
_entry.id   d016a359b453b164eb5a314130d1521c
#
_cell.length_a   1.000
_cell.length_b   1.000
_cell.length_c   1.000
_cell.angle_alpha   90.00
_cell.angle_beta   90.00
_cell.angle_gamma   90.00
#
_symmetry.space_group_name_H-M   'P 1'
#
loop_
_entity.id
_entity.type
_entity.pdbx_description
1 polymer ?
#
loop_
_entity_poly.entity_id
_entity_poly.type
_entity_poly.pdbx_seq_one_letter_code
_entity_poly.pdbx_strand_id
1 'polypeptide(L)' 'MALQGHIQELSEKHKKLEERIHDEMAHPDWDEVAVAALKKEKLRIKDELERLRNSVH' A
#
# COMPACT_ATOMS: atom_id res chain seq x y z
N MET A 1 -5.67 -21.18 -3.71
CA MET A 1 -5.92 -20.98 -2.32
C MET A 1 -5.07 -19.84 -1.71
N ALA A 2 -3.85 -20.12 -1.39
CA ALA A 2 -3.02 -19.15 -0.70
C ALA A 2 -2.69 -17.90 -1.53
N LEU A 3 -2.52 -18.06 -2.83
CA LEU A 3 -2.12 -16.94 -3.68
C LEU A 3 -3.20 -15.86 -3.77
N GLN A 4 -4.44 -16.27 -4.00
CA GLN A 4 -5.54 -15.31 -4.10
C GLN A 4 -5.79 -14.60 -2.77
N GLY A 5 -5.71 -15.34 -1.67
CA GLY A 5 -5.85 -14.75 -0.35
C GLY A 5 -4.76 -13.75 -0.08
N HIS A 6 -3.54 -14.07 -0.50
CA HIS A 6 -2.39 -13.18 -0.31
C HIS A 6 -2.54 -11.89 -1.13
N ILE A 7 -2.99 -12.02 -2.38
CA ILE A 7 -3.23 -10.86 -3.23
C ILE A 7 -4.29 -9.95 -2.61
N GLN A 8 -5.35 -10.55 -2.10
CA GLN A 8 -6.41 -9.79 -1.47
C GLN A 8 -5.93 -9.06 -0.23
N GLU A 9 -5.13 -9.74 0.59
CA GLU A 9 -4.55 -9.12 1.79
C GLU A 9 -3.69 -7.92 1.42
N LEU A 10 -2.83 -8.08 0.43
CA LEU A 10 -1.96 -6.99 0.00
C LEU A 10 -2.76 -5.84 -0.59
N SER A 11 -3.81 -6.16 -1.33
CA SER A 11 -4.68 -5.16 -1.91
C SER A 11 -5.36 -4.33 -0.82
N GLU A 12 -5.81 -4.97 0.23
CA GLU A 12 -6.41 -4.28 1.37
C GLU A 12 -5.40 -3.41 2.11
N LYS A 13 -4.19 -3.92 2.30
CA LYS A 13 -3.13 -3.14 2.92
C LYS A 13 -2.79 -1.91 2.11
N HIS A 14 -2.73 -2.08 0.79
CA HIS A 14 -2.48 -0.97 -0.12
C HIS A 14 -3.55 0.12 0.04
N LYS A 15 -4.79 -0.29 0.08
CA LYS A 15 -5.90 0.63 0.25
C LYS A 15 -5.84 1.36 1.59
N LYS A 16 -5.53 0.62 2.66
CA LYS A 16 -5.42 1.21 3.99
C LYS A 16 -4.29 2.22 4.06
N LEU A 17 -3.18 1.92 3.40
CA LEU A 17 -2.06 2.86 3.36
C LEU A 17 -2.42 4.13 2.62
N GLU A 18 -3.17 4.00 1.53
CA GLU A 18 -3.65 5.19 0.80
C GLU A 18 -4.53 6.05 1.68
N GLU A 19 -5.42 5.43 2.44
CA GLU A 19 -6.29 6.15 3.36
C GLU A 19 -5.49 6.85 4.45
N ARG A 20 -4.48 6.17 4.99
CA ARG A 20 -3.63 6.75 6.02
C ARG A 20 -2.83 7.94 5.49
N ILE A 21 -2.32 7.84 4.28
CA ILE A 21 -1.60 8.96 3.65
C ILE A 21 -2.54 10.14 3.49
N HIS A 22 -3.73 9.88 3.00
CA HIS A 22 -4.73 10.93 2.81
C HIS A 22 -5.08 11.60 4.13
N ASP A 23 -5.29 10.81 5.18
CA ASP A 23 -5.61 11.34 6.50
C ASP A 23 -4.47 12.18 7.07
N GLU A 24 -3.24 11.67 6.92
CA GLU A 24 -2.07 12.37 7.41
C GLU A 24 -1.91 13.73 6.72
N MET A 25 -2.06 13.75 5.40
CA MET A 25 -1.90 14.96 4.62
C MET A 25 -3.07 15.94 4.79
N ALA A 26 -4.17 15.49 5.36
CA ALA A 26 -5.29 16.38 5.67
C ALA A 26 -5.02 17.28 6.88
N HIS A 27 -4.02 16.92 7.69
CA HIS A 27 -3.64 17.75 8.83
C HIS A 27 -2.78 18.92 8.35
N PRO A 28 -3.00 20.14 8.88
CA PRO A 28 -2.23 21.31 8.43
C PRO A 28 -0.73 21.19 8.65
N ASP A 29 -0.32 20.47 9.68
CA ASP A 29 1.09 20.33 10.06
C ASP A 29 1.58 18.89 9.89
N TRP A 30 1.18 18.24 8.80
CA TRP A 30 1.58 16.87 8.56
C TRP A 30 3.11 16.76 8.38
N ASP A 31 3.64 15.63 8.81
CA ASP A 31 5.08 15.37 8.79
C ASP A 31 5.48 14.72 7.45
N GLU A 32 6.38 15.40 6.73
CA GLU A 32 6.88 14.90 5.44
C GLU A 32 7.56 13.55 5.59
N VAL A 33 8.30 13.35 6.68
CA VAL A 33 9.03 12.09 6.88
C VAL A 33 8.04 10.93 7.09
N ALA A 34 6.99 11.18 7.87
CA ALA A 34 5.98 10.17 8.12
C ALA A 34 5.24 9.80 6.83
N VAL A 35 4.86 10.81 6.04
CA VAL A 35 4.16 10.57 4.78
C VAL A 35 5.07 9.86 3.78
N ALA A 36 6.35 10.24 3.72
CA ALA A 36 7.31 9.59 2.84
C ALA A 36 7.46 8.10 3.18
N ALA A 37 7.48 7.78 4.47
CA ALA A 37 7.56 6.39 4.92
C ALA A 37 6.33 5.60 4.49
N LEU A 38 5.14 6.20 4.62
CA LEU A 38 3.90 5.56 4.20
C LEU A 38 3.86 5.34 2.69
N LYS A 39 4.31 6.32 1.93
CA LYS A 39 4.35 6.21 0.47
C LYS A 39 5.32 5.13 0.01
N LYS A 40 6.45 5.01 0.70
CA LYS A 40 7.43 3.97 0.40
C LYS A 40 6.84 2.59 0.65
N GLU A 41 6.15 2.43 1.75
CA GLU A 41 5.47 1.18 2.08
C GLU A 41 4.41 0.84 1.02
N LYS A 42 3.65 1.83 0.60
CA LYS A 42 2.63 1.65 -0.43
C LYS A 42 3.25 1.16 -1.74
N LEU A 43 4.38 1.73 -2.13
CA LEU A 43 5.07 1.32 -3.36
C LEU A 43 5.57 -0.11 -3.27
N ARG A 44 6.06 -0.52 -2.12
CA ARG A 44 6.52 -1.90 -1.92
C ARG A 44 5.38 -2.89 -2.10
N ILE A 45 4.23 -2.57 -1.52
CA ILE A 45 3.06 -3.43 -1.64
C ILE A 45 2.55 -3.47 -3.08
N LYS A 46 2.56 -2.33 -3.75
CA LYS A 46 2.16 -2.27 -5.15
C LYS A 46 3.07 -3.12 -6.03
N ASP A 47 4.37 -3.06 -5.80
CA ASP A 47 5.34 -3.88 -6.53
C ASP A 47 5.06 -5.37 -6.33
N GLU A 48 4.82 -5.75 -5.09
CA GLU A 48 4.53 -7.14 -4.76
C GLU A 48 3.23 -7.61 -5.42
N LEU A 49 2.22 -6.76 -5.42
CA LEU A 49 0.95 -7.05 -6.09
C LEU A 49 1.15 -7.28 -7.58
N GLU A 50 1.95 -6.45 -8.21
CA GLU A 50 2.21 -6.58 -9.64
C GLU A 50 2.95 -7.88 -9.96
N ARG A 51 3.92 -8.24 -9.13
CA ARG A 51 4.64 -9.49 -9.29
C ARG A 51 3.70 -10.69 -9.18
N LEU A 52 2.84 -10.68 -8.18
CA LEU A 52 1.91 -11.79 -7.97
C LEU A 52 0.92 -11.89 -9.11
N ARG A 53 0.43 -10.78 -9.60
CA ARG A 53 -0.50 -10.77 -10.73
C ARG A 53 0.16 -11.29 -11.99
N ASN A 54 1.42 -10.92 -12.22
CA ASN A 54 2.14 -11.36 -13.40
C ASN A 54 2.47 -12.85 -13.35
N SER A 55 2.63 -13.42 -12.17
CA SER A 55 2.96 -14.84 -12.05
C SER A 55 1.73 -15.75 -12.12
N VAL A 56 0.53 -15.18 -12.18
CA VAL A 56 -0.71 -15.96 -12.19
C VAL A 56 -1.25 -16.18 -13.60
N HIS A 57 -0.59 -15.71 -14.62
CA HIS A 57 -1.02 -15.88 -16.00
C HIS A 57 -1.17 -17.32 -16.42
#